data_33fd30c9b1bed2e217344cbfb4d989cb
#
_entry.id   33fd30c9b1bed2e217344cbfb4d989cb
#
_cell.length_a   1.000
_cell.length_b   1.000
_cell.length_c   1.000
_cell.angle_alpha   90.00
_cell.angle_beta   90.00
_cell.angle_gamma   90.00
#
_symmetry.space_group_name_H-M   'P 1'
#
loop_
_entity.id
_entity.type
_entity.pdbx_description
1 polymer ?
#
loop_
_entity_poly.entity_id
_entity_poly.type
_entity_poly.pdbx_seq_one_letter_code
_entity_poly.pdbx_strand_id
1 'polypeptide(L)'
;MLALETPQKAKTMNSNTNRGTARQALRPFIMFVPLVLVLLGLSRMGLVIWQWERVNAVGGVGYILLQGLRFDLVALGMMLALPAILAPLLFAFRRTYSIAERILTWILALEFGLFLNLEFATPSFLEEYDTRPNYLFVEYLKYPKEVLSTLWGAYPAQCILMVIGVPISIWAAQRFLRRGTGLAGPLHPLKAASLSLMLAALCFISIRSTLEHRPVNPSTVCYSSDAMVNALPLNSLYSATYAIYEMRKNEG
;
A
#
# COMPACT_ATOMS: atom_id res chain seq x y z
N MET A 1 30.71 56.14 -4.98
CA MET A 1 29.40 55.93 -5.61
C MET A 1 28.88 54.58 -5.13
N LEU A 2 28.23 54.56 -3.95
CA LEU A 2 27.70 53.39 -3.32
C LEU A 2 26.27 53.17 -3.88
N ALA A 3 26.10 52.12 -4.64
CA ALA A 3 24.79 51.71 -5.16
C ALA A 3 23.95 51.18 -3.98
N LEU A 4 22.93 51.95 -3.60
CA LEU A 4 21.85 51.50 -2.69
C LEU A 4 21.09 50.37 -3.34
N GLU A 5 21.39 49.12 -2.95
CA GLU A 5 20.56 47.99 -3.30
C GLU A 5 19.15 48.22 -2.75
N THR A 6 18.18 48.29 -3.65
CA THR A 6 16.78 48.52 -3.32
C THR A 6 16.23 47.39 -2.47
N PRO A 7 15.47 47.70 -1.37
CA PRO A 7 14.92 46.71 -0.44
C PRO A 7 13.97 45.71 -1.10
N GLN A 8 13.57 45.94 -2.34
CA GLN A 8 12.69 45.05 -3.14
C GLN A 8 13.43 43.82 -3.67
N LYS A 9 14.76 43.93 -3.99
CA LYS A 9 15.57 42.78 -4.39
C LYS A 9 15.88 41.83 -3.26
N ALA A 10 16.07 42.35 -2.05
CA ALA A 10 16.26 41.52 -0.86
C ALA A 10 14.98 40.75 -0.45
N LYS A 11 13.79 41.32 -0.69
CA LYS A 11 12.51 40.68 -0.37
C LYS A 11 12.16 39.54 -1.37
N THR A 12 12.54 39.66 -2.62
CA THR A 12 12.38 38.61 -3.64
C THR A 12 13.41 37.48 -3.52
N MET A 13 14.64 37.79 -3.11
CA MET A 13 15.67 36.78 -2.83
C MET A 13 15.33 35.94 -1.59
N ASN A 14 14.73 36.52 -0.56
CA ASN A 14 14.37 35.81 0.69
C ASN A 14 13.08 34.96 0.54
N SER A 15 12.23 35.24 -0.46
CA SER A 15 11.02 34.43 -0.72
C SER A 15 11.31 33.13 -1.46
N ASN A 16 12.45 33.00 -2.12
CA ASN A 16 12.83 31.79 -2.85
C ASN A 16 13.55 30.74 -1.97
N THR A 17 14.08 31.14 -0.80
CA THR A 17 14.86 30.26 0.07
C THR A 17 14.00 29.34 0.94
N ASN A 18 12.69 29.58 1.05
CA ASN A 18 11.77 28.79 1.91
C ASN A 18 10.76 27.96 1.11
N ARG A 19 11.12 27.44 -0.07
CA ARG A 19 10.25 26.52 -0.82
C ARG A 19 10.67 25.08 -0.63
N GLY A 20 9.68 24.19 -0.45
CA GLY A 20 9.88 22.75 -0.44
C GLY A 20 10.43 22.23 -1.76
N THR A 21 11.16 21.14 -1.70
CA THR A 21 11.70 20.45 -2.89
C THR A 21 10.85 19.24 -3.23
N ALA A 22 10.84 18.84 -4.51
CA ALA A 22 10.14 17.61 -4.96
C ALA A 22 10.66 16.37 -4.21
N ARG A 23 11.96 16.30 -3.93
CA ARG A 23 12.57 15.20 -3.16
C ARG A 23 12.00 15.11 -1.74
N GLN A 24 11.79 16.24 -1.07
CA GLN A 24 11.16 16.26 0.26
C GLN A 24 9.72 15.77 0.20
N ALA A 25 8.95 16.20 -0.80
CA ALA A 25 7.56 15.77 -1.00
C ALA A 25 7.43 14.27 -1.33
N LEU A 26 8.38 13.70 -2.06
CA LEU A 26 8.39 12.28 -2.41
C LEU A 26 8.86 11.36 -1.28
N ARG A 27 9.61 11.89 -0.32
CA ARG A 27 10.29 11.08 0.70
C ARG A 27 9.36 10.14 1.48
N PRO A 28 8.15 10.53 1.94
CA PRO A 28 7.23 9.60 2.58
C PRO A 28 6.85 8.41 1.69
N PHE A 29 6.61 8.62 0.40
CA PHE A 29 6.30 7.56 -0.56
C PHE A 29 7.51 6.63 -0.79
N ILE A 30 8.71 7.20 -0.96
CA ILE A 30 9.96 6.43 -1.13
C ILE A 30 10.26 5.57 0.09
N MET A 31 9.87 5.99 1.29
CA MET A 31 10.03 5.20 2.50
C MET A 31 8.93 4.15 2.66
N PHE A 32 7.71 4.45 2.23
CA PHE A 32 6.54 3.57 2.38
C PHE A 32 6.58 2.37 1.44
N VAL A 33 6.87 2.60 0.15
CA VAL A 33 6.83 1.54 -0.86
C VAL A 33 7.76 0.35 -0.51
N PRO A 34 9.06 0.54 -0.21
CA PRO A 34 9.90 -0.57 0.21
C PRO A 34 9.45 -1.23 1.52
N LEU A 35 8.91 -0.45 2.46
CA LEU A 35 8.40 -0.99 3.73
C LEU A 35 7.28 -2.01 3.49
N VAL A 36 6.32 -1.70 2.62
CA VAL A 36 5.22 -2.62 2.27
C VAL A 36 5.73 -3.79 1.43
N LEU A 37 6.62 -3.56 0.45
CA LEU A 37 7.18 -4.63 -0.37
C LEU A 37 7.96 -5.66 0.48
N VAL A 38 8.71 -5.20 1.47
CA VAL A 38 9.41 -6.08 2.43
C VAL A 38 8.40 -6.88 3.25
N LEU A 39 7.34 -6.24 3.77
CA LEU A 39 6.28 -6.92 4.51
C LEU A 39 5.65 -8.04 3.68
N LEU A 40 5.17 -7.72 2.47
CA LEU A 40 4.48 -8.67 1.60
C LEU A 40 5.41 -9.77 1.10
N GLY A 41 6.67 -9.42 0.79
CA GLY A 41 7.70 -10.38 0.41
C GLY A 41 8.01 -11.37 1.53
N LEU A 42 8.18 -10.90 2.77
CA LEU A 42 8.42 -11.76 3.94
C LEU A 42 7.21 -12.64 4.24
N SER A 43 5.99 -12.10 4.18
CA SER A 43 4.75 -12.87 4.33
C SER A 43 4.69 -14.00 3.29
N ARG A 44 4.91 -13.69 2.02
CA ARG A 44 4.90 -14.67 0.93
C ARG A 44 5.97 -15.74 1.11
N MET A 45 7.19 -15.36 1.47
CA MET A 45 8.25 -16.31 1.76
C MET A 45 7.88 -17.24 2.93
N GLY A 46 7.29 -16.69 3.99
CA GLY A 46 6.79 -17.48 5.11
C GLY A 46 5.74 -18.50 4.67
N LEU A 47 4.79 -18.10 3.83
CA LEU A 47 3.77 -19.00 3.29
C LEU A 47 4.36 -20.08 2.37
N VAL A 48 5.31 -19.75 1.52
CA VAL A 48 6.03 -20.72 0.66
C VAL A 48 6.77 -21.74 1.52
N ILE A 49 7.46 -21.30 2.58
CA ILE A 49 8.18 -22.20 3.49
C ILE A 49 7.21 -23.10 4.27
N TRP A 50 6.12 -22.52 4.77
CA TRP A 50 5.09 -23.26 5.50
C TRP A 50 4.41 -24.33 4.64
N GLN A 51 4.15 -24.04 3.35
CA GLN A 51 3.51 -24.95 2.40
C GLN A 51 4.52 -25.60 1.43
N TRP A 52 5.76 -25.79 1.90
CA TRP A 52 6.87 -26.22 1.05
C TRP A 52 6.60 -27.51 0.27
N GLU A 53 5.96 -28.51 0.88
CA GLU A 53 5.66 -29.78 0.22
C GLU A 53 4.79 -29.59 -1.02
N ARG A 54 3.74 -28.79 -0.92
CA ARG A 54 2.83 -28.50 -2.04
C ARG A 54 3.53 -27.66 -3.11
N VAL A 55 4.26 -26.62 -2.68
CA VAL A 55 5.00 -25.76 -3.60
C VAL A 55 6.10 -26.53 -4.35
N ASN A 56 6.83 -27.40 -3.66
CA ASN A 56 7.90 -28.20 -4.25
C ASN A 56 7.34 -29.25 -5.23
N ALA A 57 6.18 -29.85 -4.94
CA ALA A 57 5.54 -30.81 -5.82
C ALA A 57 5.13 -30.22 -7.18
N VAL A 58 4.75 -28.95 -7.20
CA VAL A 58 4.37 -28.21 -8.41
C VAL A 58 5.59 -27.53 -9.04
N GLY A 59 6.55 -27.09 -8.23
CA GLY A 59 7.65 -26.22 -8.62
C GLY A 59 7.24 -24.75 -8.77
N GLY A 60 8.13 -23.92 -9.28
CA GLY A 60 7.80 -22.54 -9.66
C GLY A 60 7.95 -21.48 -8.56
N VAL A 61 8.79 -21.70 -7.52
CA VAL A 61 9.07 -20.69 -6.47
C VAL A 61 9.44 -19.34 -7.09
N GLY A 62 10.31 -19.31 -8.10
CA GLY A 62 10.69 -18.08 -8.80
C GLY A 62 9.50 -17.40 -9.45
N TYR A 63 8.56 -18.15 -10.02
CA TYR A 63 7.32 -17.63 -10.59
C TYR A 63 6.43 -16.99 -9.50
N ILE A 64 6.23 -17.69 -8.36
CA ILE A 64 5.46 -17.17 -7.22
C ILE A 64 6.03 -15.83 -6.74
N LEU A 65 7.35 -15.73 -6.59
CA LEU A 65 7.99 -14.51 -6.11
C LEU A 65 7.89 -13.37 -7.12
N LEU A 66 8.13 -13.64 -8.40
CA LEU A 66 8.09 -12.62 -9.45
C LEU A 66 6.68 -12.09 -9.68
N GLN A 67 5.71 -13.00 -9.85
CA GLN A 67 4.31 -12.59 -9.98
C GLN A 67 3.80 -11.96 -8.68
N GLY A 68 4.28 -12.43 -7.52
CA GLY A 68 3.98 -11.83 -6.24
C GLY A 68 4.40 -10.37 -6.15
N LEU A 69 5.62 -10.04 -6.53
CA LEU A 69 6.07 -8.64 -6.60
C LEU A 69 5.19 -7.80 -7.54
N ARG A 70 4.77 -8.38 -8.67
CA ARG A 70 3.85 -7.71 -9.60
C ARG A 70 2.51 -7.37 -8.94
N PHE A 71 1.88 -8.31 -8.23
CA PHE A 71 0.61 -8.07 -7.52
C PHE A 71 0.77 -7.15 -6.31
N ASP A 72 1.93 -7.14 -5.67
CA ASP A 72 2.24 -6.20 -4.59
C ASP A 72 2.30 -4.76 -5.11
N LEU A 73 2.89 -4.55 -6.30
CA LEU A 73 2.87 -3.25 -6.96
C LEU A 73 1.46 -2.84 -7.40
N VAL A 74 0.61 -3.78 -7.84
CA VAL A 74 -0.80 -3.50 -8.13
C VAL A 74 -1.52 -3.00 -6.88
N ALA A 75 -1.42 -3.72 -5.76
CA ALA A 75 -2.05 -3.32 -4.51
C ALA A 75 -1.54 -1.98 -3.99
N LEU A 76 -0.23 -1.74 -4.06
CA LEU A 76 0.38 -0.45 -3.74
C LEU A 76 -0.15 0.68 -4.64
N GLY A 77 -0.26 0.43 -5.95
CA GLY A 77 -0.83 1.39 -6.90
C GLY A 77 -2.27 1.77 -6.55
N MET A 78 -3.10 0.78 -6.16
CA MET A 78 -4.48 1.01 -5.74
C MET A 78 -4.56 1.87 -4.48
N MET A 79 -3.78 1.54 -3.45
CA MET A 79 -3.79 2.26 -2.17
C MET A 79 -3.21 3.66 -2.30
N LEU A 80 -2.09 3.80 -3.02
CA LEU A 80 -1.41 5.08 -3.19
C LEU A 80 -2.08 6.01 -4.20
N ALA A 81 -3.04 5.57 -5.03
CA ALA A 81 -3.61 6.39 -6.09
C ALA A 81 -4.15 7.73 -5.57
N LEU A 82 -4.97 7.70 -4.52
CA LEU A 82 -5.56 8.91 -3.94
C LEU A 82 -4.52 9.81 -3.24
N PRO A 83 -3.70 9.32 -2.29
CA PRO A 83 -2.69 10.14 -1.66
C PRO A 83 -1.61 10.65 -2.63
N ALA A 84 -1.25 9.88 -3.66
CA ALA A 84 -0.29 10.29 -4.68
C ALA A 84 -0.77 11.48 -5.53
N ILE A 85 -2.06 11.57 -5.80
CA ILE A 85 -2.66 12.69 -6.53
C ILE A 85 -2.82 13.90 -5.61
N LEU A 86 -3.40 13.71 -4.43
CA LEU A 86 -3.84 14.82 -3.59
C LEU A 86 -2.70 15.46 -2.79
N ALA A 87 -1.78 14.67 -2.23
CA ALA A 87 -0.76 15.20 -1.34
C ALA A 87 0.16 16.25 -2.00
N PRO A 88 0.74 16.02 -3.22
CA PRO A 88 1.57 17.02 -3.87
C PRO A 88 0.81 18.32 -4.17
N LEU A 89 -0.48 18.24 -4.56
CA LEU A 89 -1.31 19.40 -4.82
C LEU A 89 -1.54 20.22 -3.55
N LEU A 90 -1.83 19.56 -2.43
CA LEU A 90 -1.99 20.20 -1.12
C LEU A 90 -0.70 20.84 -0.60
N PHE A 91 0.46 20.28 -0.98
CA PHE A 91 1.77 20.85 -0.64
C PHE A 91 2.06 22.17 -1.35
N ALA A 92 1.32 22.54 -2.41
CA ALA A 92 1.47 23.82 -3.09
C ALA A 92 0.97 25.01 -2.25
N PHE A 93 0.08 24.78 -1.30
CA PHE A 93 -0.55 25.86 -0.54
C PHE A 93 0.14 26.09 0.80
N ARG A 94 0.48 27.35 1.07
CA ARG A 94 1.19 27.76 2.30
C ARG A 94 0.44 27.42 3.60
N ARG A 95 -0.89 27.34 3.56
CA ARG A 95 -1.71 27.04 4.74
C ARG A 95 -1.84 25.55 5.02
N THR A 96 -1.72 24.70 4.00
CA THR A 96 -2.07 23.27 4.08
C THR A 96 -0.88 22.33 4.01
N TYR A 97 0.29 22.75 3.48
CA TYR A 97 1.40 21.82 3.22
C TYR A 97 1.84 21.02 4.46
N SER A 98 1.95 21.70 5.63
CA SER A 98 2.38 21.04 6.87
C SER A 98 1.32 20.09 7.45
N ILE A 99 0.04 20.46 7.30
CA ILE A 99 -1.08 19.62 7.73
C ILE A 99 -1.21 18.41 6.79
N ALA A 100 -1.13 18.65 5.48
CA ALA A 100 -1.19 17.62 4.46
C ALA A 100 -0.05 16.60 4.61
N GLU A 101 1.18 17.05 4.92
CA GLU A 101 2.31 16.17 5.19
C GLU A 101 2.05 15.26 6.40
N ARG A 102 1.48 15.81 7.47
CA ARG A 102 1.11 15.03 8.66
C ARG A 102 0.00 14.04 8.38
N ILE A 103 -1.04 14.47 7.66
CA ILE A 103 -2.16 13.60 7.26
C ILE A 103 -1.65 12.46 6.37
N LEU A 104 -0.79 12.76 5.39
CA LEU A 104 -0.19 11.76 4.51
C LEU A 104 0.51 10.67 5.32
N THR A 105 1.36 11.02 6.29
CA THR A 105 2.06 10.00 7.08
C THR A 105 1.11 9.12 7.91
N TRP A 106 -0.03 9.65 8.36
CA TRP A 106 -1.05 8.84 9.02
C TRP A 106 -1.82 7.94 8.04
N ILE A 107 -2.17 8.44 6.85
CA ILE A 107 -2.80 7.62 5.81
C ILE A 107 -1.89 6.44 5.47
N LEU A 108 -0.62 6.69 5.16
CA LEU A 108 0.34 5.64 4.82
C LEU A 108 0.56 4.65 5.98
N ALA A 109 0.56 5.12 7.23
CA ALA A 109 0.67 4.24 8.39
C ALA A 109 -0.58 3.35 8.58
N LEU A 110 -1.77 3.88 8.34
CA LEU A 110 -3.02 3.12 8.37
C LEU A 110 -3.08 2.09 7.23
N GLU A 111 -2.64 2.47 6.02
CA GLU A 111 -2.51 1.54 4.90
C GLU A 111 -1.54 0.40 5.22
N PHE A 112 -0.39 0.70 5.85
CA PHE A 112 0.54 -0.33 6.32
C PHE A 112 -0.12 -1.29 7.31
N GLY A 113 -0.87 -0.76 8.28
CA GLY A 113 -1.65 -1.56 9.23
C GLY A 113 -2.69 -2.44 8.55
N LEU A 114 -3.34 -1.94 7.50
CA LEU A 114 -4.31 -2.72 6.71
C LEU A 114 -3.62 -3.89 5.97
N PHE A 115 -2.48 -3.64 5.30
CA PHE A 115 -1.69 -4.71 4.68
C PHE A 115 -1.32 -5.78 5.69
N LEU A 116 -0.78 -5.38 6.84
CA LEU A 116 -0.36 -6.30 7.89
C LEU A 116 -1.53 -7.11 8.46
N ASN A 117 -2.68 -6.46 8.71
CA ASN A 117 -3.89 -7.11 9.22
C ASN A 117 -4.37 -8.22 8.26
N LEU A 118 -4.44 -7.92 6.97
CA LEU A 118 -4.88 -8.88 5.96
C LEU A 118 -3.89 -10.03 5.78
N GLU A 119 -2.58 -9.77 5.86
CA GLU A 119 -1.57 -10.83 5.82
C GLU A 119 -1.60 -11.71 7.09
N PHE A 120 -1.97 -11.19 8.26
CA PHE A 120 -2.19 -12.00 9.47
C PHE A 120 -3.41 -12.92 9.35
N ALA A 121 -4.44 -12.53 8.62
CA ALA A 121 -5.60 -13.38 8.37
C ALA A 121 -5.31 -14.49 7.32
N THR A 122 -4.27 -14.31 6.51
CA THR A 122 -3.98 -15.19 5.36
C THR A 122 -3.73 -16.65 5.75
N PRO A 123 -2.91 -17.00 6.78
CA PRO A 123 -2.66 -18.40 7.11
C PRO A 123 -3.93 -19.19 7.42
N SER A 124 -4.85 -18.63 8.22
CA SER A 124 -6.12 -19.29 8.55
C SER A 124 -7.00 -19.50 7.32
N PHE A 125 -7.04 -18.51 6.41
CA PHE A 125 -7.78 -18.65 5.15
C PHE A 125 -7.18 -19.70 4.22
N LEU A 126 -5.85 -19.78 4.14
CA LEU A 126 -5.18 -20.81 3.35
C LEU A 126 -5.40 -22.21 3.93
N GLU A 127 -5.42 -22.35 5.26
CA GLU A 127 -5.65 -23.62 5.93
C GLU A 127 -7.08 -24.12 5.74
N GLU A 128 -8.06 -23.22 5.83
CA GLU A 128 -9.50 -23.56 5.79
C GLU A 128 -10.05 -23.67 4.36
N TYR A 129 -9.58 -22.79 3.45
CA TYR A 129 -10.20 -22.61 2.12
C TYR A 129 -9.24 -22.79 0.94
N ASP A 130 -7.98 -23.13 1.16
CA ASP A 130 -6.93 -23.20 0.12
C ASP A 130 -6.81 -21.90 -0.72
N THR A 131 -7.20 -20.76 -0.15
CA THR A 131 -7.19 -19.46 -0.85
C THR A 131 -6.85 -18.32 0.09
N ARG A 132 -6.48 -17.17 -0.46
CA ARG A 132 -6.35 -15.91 0.30
C ARG A 132 -7.73 -15.33 0.65
N PRO A 133 -7.83 -14.40 1.61
CA PRO A 133 -9.05 -13.66 1.90
C PRO A 133 -9.75 -13.20 0.62
N ASN A 134 -10.97 -13.65 0.42
CA ASN A 134 -11.79 -13.46 -0.77
C ASN A 134 -13.20 -12.97 -0.41
N TYR A 135 -14.23 -13.31 -1.18
CA TYR A 135 -15.60 -12.90 -0.94
C TYR A 135 -16.16 -13.39 0.42
N LEU A 136 -15.73 -14.58 0.89
CA LEU A 136 -16.11 -15.09 2.21
C LEU A 136 -15.61 -14.17 3.34
N PHE A 137 -14.38 -13.67 3.21
CA PHE A 137 -13.84 -12.70 4.15
C PHE A 137 -14.70 -11.43 4.21
N VAL A 138 -15.14 -10.94 3.06
CA VAL A 138 -16.03 -9.75 2.97
C VAL A 138 -17.40 -10.04 3.57
N GLU A 139 -17.96 -11.23 3.35
CA GLU A 139 -19.23 -11.65 3.95
C GLU A 139 -19.13 -11.78 5.46
N TYR A 140 -18.04 -12.31 5.98
CA TYR A 140 -17.80 -12.39 7.43
C TYR A 140 -17.78 -11.03 8.11
N LEU A 141 -17.36 -9.98 7.41
CA LEU A 141 -17.44 -8.61 7.95
C LEU A 141 -18.88 -8.11 8.19
N LYS A 142 -19.88 -8.75 7.59
CA LYS A 142 -21.31 -8.44 7.83
C LYS A 142 -21.77 -8.94 9.20
N TYR A 143 -21.10 -9.94 9.77
CA TYR A 143 -21.46 -10.59 11.05
C TYR A 143 -20.29 -10.53 12.06
N PRO A 144 -19.88 -9.31 12.47
CA PRO A 144 -18.63 -9.14 13.22
C PRO A 144 -18.65 -9.81 14.60
N LYS A 145 -19.80 -9.92 15.27
CA LYS A 145 -19.90 -10.53 16.59
C LYS A 145 -19.68 -12.05 16.55
N GLU A 146 -20.35 -12.70 15.63
CA GLU A 146 -20.27 -14.14 15.40
C GLU A 146 -18.85 -14.54 14.96
N VAL A 147 -18.29 -13.78 14.03
CA VAL A 147 -16.93 -14.02 13.52
C VAL A 147 -15.89 -13.81 14.62
N LEU A 148 -15.97 -12.73 15.39
CA LEU A 148 -15.04 -12.48 16.50
C LEU A 148 -15.10 -13.57 17.56
N SER A 149 -16.30 -14.08 17.90
CA SER A 149 -16.44 -15.17 18.87
C SER A 149 -15.83 -16.47 18.38
N THR A 150 -16.02 -16.79 17.09
CA THR A 150 -15.46 -17.99 16.46
C THR A 150 -13.94 -17.89 16.33
N LEU A 151 -13.42 -16.75 15.86
CA LEU A 151 -11.99 -16.52 15.73
C LEU A 151 -11.28 -16.55 17.09
N TRP A 152 -11.90 -15.97 18.13
CA TRP A 152 -11.34 -16.01 19.47
C TRP A 152 -11.27 -17.42 20.04
N GLY A 153 -12.25 -18.27 19.71
CA GLY A 153 -12.25 -19.68 20.13
C GLY A 153 -11.24 -20.54 19.37
N ALA A 154 -11.13 -20.34 18.06
CA ALA A 154 -10.30 -21.17 17.18
C ALA A 154 -8.85 -20.69 17.06
N TYR A 155 -8.64 -19.36 17.01
CA TYR A 155 -7.34 -18.74 16.70
C TYR A 155 -6.96 -17.61 17.67
N PRO A 156 -6.91 -17.87 19.01
CA PRO A 156 -6.70 -16.82 20.01
C PRO A 156 -5.35 -16.09 19.84
N ALA A 157 -4.29 -16.79 19.46
CA ALA A 157 -2.98 -16.19 19.23
C ALA A 157 -3.01 -15.18 18.07
N GLN A 158 -3.71 -15.47 16.99
CA GLN A 158 -3.87 -14.56 15.85
C GLN A 158 -4.70 -13.33 16.24
N CYS A 159 -5.78 -13.52 17.00
CA CYS A 159 -6.59 -12.42 17.53
C CYS A 159 -5.74 -11.46 18.39
N ILE A 160 -4.90 -11.99 19.27
CA ILE A 160 -3.99 -11.19 20.10
C ILE A 160 -2.99 -10.44 19.21
N LEU A 161 -2.39 -11.12 18.23
CA LEU A 161 -1.46 -10.48 17.29
C LEU A 161 -2.13 -9.37 16.48
N MET A 162 -3.38 -9.55 16.06
CA MET A 162 -4.14 -8.50 15.37
C MET A 162 -4.45 -7.32 16.29
N VAL A 163 -4.99 -7.57 17.47
CA VAL A 163 -5.42 -6.52 18.40
C VAL A 163 -4.26 -5.69 18.92
N ILE A 164 -3.10 -6.31 19.16
CA ILE A 164 -1.91 -5.65 19.71
C ILE A 164 -0.92 -5.28 18.61
N GLY A 165 -0.63 -6.22 17.71
CA GLY A 165 0.40 -6.07 16.68
C GLY A 165 0.07 -5.02 15.63
N VAL A 166 -1.21 -4.94 15.19
CA VAL A 166 -1.61 -3.94 14.18
C VAL A 166 -1.49 -2.51 14.71
N PRO A 167 -2.03 -2.13 15.89
CA PRO A 167 -1.83 -0.78 16.43
C PRO A 167 -0.36 -0.42 16.67
N ILE A 168 0.44 -1.36 17.19
CA ILE A 168 1.89 -1.14 17.38
C ILE A 168 2.57 -0.91 16.04
N SER A 169 2.23 -1.68 15.01
CA SER A 169 2.82 -1.55 13.67
C SER A 169 2.43 -0.23 13.00
N ILE A 170 1.18 0.22 13.16
CA ILE A 170 0.72 1.53 12.68
C ILE A 170 1.52 2.65 13.37
N TRP A 171 1.66 2.58 14.68
CA TRP A 171 2.46 3.54 15.44
C TRP A 171 3.93 3.54 15.00
N ALA A 172 4.54 2.37 14.84
CA ALA A 172 5.93 2.23 14.39
C ALA A 172 6.12 2.75 12.96
N ALA A 173 5.21 2.40 12.04
CA ALA A 173 5.22 2.89 10.66
C ALA A 173 5.08 4.41 10.62
N GLN A 174 4.14 4.97 11.37
CA GLN A 174 3.96 6.42 11.46
C GLN A 174 5.20 7.11 12.02
N ARG A 175 5.82 6.55 13.07
CA ARG A 175 7.06 7.07 13.63
C ARG A 175 8.23 7.02 12.64
N PHE A 176 8.31 5.94 11.87
CA PHE A 176 9.31 5.77 10.80
C PHE A 176 9.09 6.77 9.67
N LEU A 177 7.87 6.88 9.15
CA LEU A 177 7.52 7.77 8.04
C LEU A 177 7.70 9.25 8.40
N ARG A 178 7.44 9.63 9.64
CA ARG A 178 7.69 10.99 10.15
C ARG A 178 9.16 11.43 10.07
N ARG A 179 10.12 10.49 10.05
CA ARG A 179 11.53 10.82 9.80
C ARG A 179 11.76 11.29 8.37
N GLY A 180 10.83 10.98 7.46
CA GLY A 180 10.82 11.43 6.09
C GLY A 180 10.15 12.78 5.86
N THR A 181 9.45 13.34 6.86
CA THR A 181 8.77 14.62 6.75
C THR A 181 9.72 15.77 7.02
N GLY A 182 9.35 16.98 6.61
CA GLY A 182 10.13 18.20 6.81
C GLY A 182 10.23 19.02 5.55
N LEU A 183 9.09 19.27 4.89
CA LEU A 183 9.00 20.27 3.83
C LEU A 183 9.40 21.63 4.39
N ALA A 184 10.46 22.21 3.84
CA ALA A 184 10.96 23.52 4.24
C ALA A 184 9.95 24.67 3.99
N GLY A 185 8.95 24.40 3.11
CA GLY A 185 7.89 25.34 2.74
C GLY A 185 7.00 24.75 1.65
N PRO A 186 6.02 25.52 1.13
CA PRO A 186 5.13 25.05 0.07
C PRO A 186 5.90 24.77 -1.22
N LEU A 187 5.42 23.77 -1.97
CA LEU A 187 5.94 23.49 -3.31
C LEU A 187 5.53 24.59 -4.30
N HIS A 188 6.34 24.78 -5.33
CA HIS A 188 5.90 25.58 -6.47
C HIS A 188 4.71 24.89 -7.15
N PRO A 189 3.61 25.59 -7.50
CA PRO A 189 2.39 24.97 -8.05
C PRO A 189 2.65 24.07 -9.28
N LEU A 190 3.50 24.50 -10.19
CA LEU A 190 3.86 23.70 -11.36
C LEU A 190 4.59 22.40 -10.99
N LYS A 191 5.50 22.44 -10.00
CA LYS A 191 6.19 21.25 -9.50
C LYS A 191 5.22 20.32 -8.77
N ALA A 192 4.26 20.86 -8.04
CA ALA A 192 3.22 20.09 -7.37
C ALA A 192 2.33 19.36 -8.39
N ALA A 193 1.87 20.07 -9.43
CA ALA A 193 1.06 19.48 -10.50
C ALA A 193 1.82 18.42 -11.30
N SER A 194 3.06 18.69 -11.70
CA SER A 194 3.88 17.71 -12.43
C SER A 194 4.18 16.47 -11.59
N LEU A 195 4.43 16.64 -10.29
CA LEU A 195 4.67 15.54 -9.36
C LEU A 195 3.40 14.70 -9.16
N SER A 196 2.24 15.34 -8.97
CA SER A 196 0.95 14.66 -8.88
C SER A 196 0.65 13.84 -10.15
N LEU A 197 0.86 14.42 -11.33
CA LEU A 197 0.64 13.74 -12.61
C LEU A 197 1.60 12.55 -12.78
N MET A 198 2.86 12.71 -12.43
CA MET A 198 3.86 11.64 -12.49
C MET A 198 3.48 10.48 -11.56
N LEU A 199 3.11 10.77 -10.32
CA LEU A 199 2.72 9.74 -9.35
C LEU A 199 1.41 9.06 -9.78
N ALA A 200 0.43 9.80 -10.30
CA ALA A 200 -0.81 9.25 -10.85
C ALA A 200 -0.53 8.29 -12.02
N ALA A 201 0.38 8.66 -12.92
CA ALA A 201 0.80 7.79 -14.03
C ALA A 201 1.47 6.51 -13.52
N LEU A 202 2.36 6.61 -12.52
CA LEU A 202 2.99 5.45 -11.90
C LEU A 202 1.97 4.52 -11.24
N CYS A 203 1.01 5.07 -10.49
CA CYS A 203 -0.08 4.28 -9.90
C CYS A 203 -0.92 3.60 -10.99
N PHE A 204 -1.28 4.32 -12.05
CA PHE A 204 -2.05 3.77 -13.17
C PHE A 204 -1.32 2.60 -13.84
N ILE A 205 -0.01 2.75 -14.14
CA ILE A 205 0.82 1.70 -14.74
C ILE A 205 0.89 0.49 -13.78
N SER A 206 1.07 0.73 -12.48
CA SER A 206 1.11 -0.33 -11.47
C SER A 206 -0.21 -1.09 -11.41
N ILE A 207 -1.35 -0.41 -11.33
CA ILE A 207 -2.69 -1.02 -11.27
C ILE A 207 -2.99 -1.83 -12.53
N ARG A 208 -2.69 -1.27 -13.70
CA ARG A 208 -2.91 -1.94 -14.96
C ARG A 208 -2.03 -3.20 -15.09
N SER A 209 -0.76 -3.07 -14.76
CA SER A 209 0.25 -4.14 -14.67
C SER A 209 0.34 -5.09 -15.89
N THR A 210 -0.25 -4.71 -17.02
CA THR A 210 -0.24 -5.47 -18.27
C THR A 210 -0.38 -4.52 -19.47
N LEU A 211 0.18 -4.92 -20.62
CA LEU A 211 -0.02 -4.25 -21.91
C LEU A 211 -1.20 -4.87 -22.69
N GLU A 212 -1.78 -5.95 -22.19
CA GLU A 212 -2.91 -6.62 -22.81
C GLU A 212 -4.20 -5.78 -22.73
N HIS A 213 -5.24 -6.20 -23.44
CA HIS A 213 -6.52 -5.49 -23.50
C HIS A 213 -7.22 -5.41 -22.13
N ARG A 214 -7.09 -6.45 -21.29
CA ARG A 214 -7.68 -6.50 -19.93
C ARG A 214 -6.63 -6.27 -18.85
N PRO A 215 -6.97 -5.61 -17.73
CA PRO A 215 -6.08 -5.52 -16.59
C PRO A 215 -5.82 -6.90 -15.99
N VAL A 216 -4.73 -7.02 -15.25
CA VAL A 216 -4.36 -8.25 -14.55
C VAL A 216 -5.48 -8.70 -13.59
N ASN A 217 -5.74 -9.99 -13.53
CA ASN A 217 -6.72 -10.63 -12.65
C ASN A 217 -6.13 -11.90 -12.00
N PRO A 218 -6.79 -12.51 -11.00
CA PRO A 218 -6.26 -13.71 -10.33
C PRO A 218 -5.98 -14.88 -11.25
N SER A 219 -6.76 -15.05 -12.33
CA SER A 219 -6.56 -16.14 -13.30
C SER A 219 -5.24 -16.03 -14.06
N THR A 220 -4.64 -14.84 -14.15
CA THR A 220 -3.37 -14.64 -14.87
C THR A 220 -2.17 -15.31 -14.19
N VAL A 221 -2.31 -15.73 -12.93
CA VAL A 221 -1.24 -16.40 -12.17
C VAL A 221 -1.55 -17.87 -11.88
N CYS A 222 -2.67 -18.39 -12.37
CA CYS A 222 -2.97 -19.82 -12.29
C CYS A 222 -2.05 -20.59 -13.24
N TYR A 223 -1.12 -21.37 -12.67
CA TYR A 223 -0.15 -22.15 -13.44
C TYR A 223 -0.12 -23.63 -13.04
N SER A 224 -0.89 -24.00 -12.02
CA SER A 224 -0.94 -25.36 -11.49
C SER A 224 -2.38 -25.82 -11.24
N SER A 225 -2.56 -27.12 -10.97
CA SER A 225 -3.83 -27.69 -10.51
C SER A 225 -4.09 -27.48 -9.01
N ASP A 226 -3.09 -26.99 -8.26
CA ASP A 226 -3.21 -26.74 -6.83
C ASP A 226 -3.71 -25.30 -6.58
N ALA A 227 -4.91 -25.16 -6.02
CA ALA A 227 -5.55 -23.88 -5.78
C ALA A 227 -4.76 -23.00 -4.79
N MET A 228 -4.22 -23.61 -3.72
CA MET A 228 -3.44 -22.88 -2.72
C MET A 228 -2.14 -22.35 -3.33
N VAL A 229 -1.42 -23.14 -4.12
CA VAL A 229 -0.18 -22.72 -4.79
C VAL A 229 -0.45 -21.56 -5.76
N ASN A 230 -1.58 -21.61 -6.49
CA ASN A 230 -2.02 -20.51 -7.36
C ASN A 230 -2.41 -19.24 -6.59
N ALA A 231 -2.76 -19.34 -5.30
CA ALA A 231 -3.09 -18.18 -4.46
C ALA A 231 -1.83 -17.48 -3.88
N LEU A 232 -0.68 -18.15 -3.81
CA LEU A 232 0.55 -17.61 -3.22
C LEU A 232 1.09 -16.35 -3.93
N PRO A 233 1.06 -16.24 -5.29
CA PRO A 233 1.48 -15.02 -5.98
C PRO A 233 0.65 -13.78 -5.63
N LEU A 234 -0.62 -13.94 -5.27
CA LEU A 234 -1.48 -12.82 -4.90
C LEU A 234 -1.06 -12.26 -3.53
N ASN A 235 -1.57 -11.09 -3.17
CA ASN A 235 -1.61 -10.61 -1.79
C ASN A 235 -3.06 -10.45 -1.33
N SER A 236 -3.26 -10.43 -0.03
CA SER A 236 -4.61 -10.49 0.55
C SER A 236 -5.43 -9.22 0.34
N LEU A 237 -4.77 -8.06 0.24
CA LEU A 237 -5.46 -6.81 -0.10
C LEU A 237 -6.02 -6.86 -1.53
N TYR A 238 -5.21 -7.30 -2.50
CA TYR A 238 -5.64 -7.45 -3.88
C TYR A 238 -6.80 -8.45 -3.98
N SER A 239 -6.67 -9.63 -3.36
CA SER A 239 -7.68 -10.67 -3.39
C SER A 239 -9.02 -10.20 -2.82
N ALA A 240 -9.01 -9.53 -1.66
CA ALA A 240 -10.21 -8.98 -1.04
C ALA A 240 -10.85 -7.86 -1.89
N THR A 241 -10.03 -6.97 -2.44
CA THR A 241 -10.50 -5.86 -3.30
C THR A 241 -11.12 -6.39 -4.58
N TYR A 242 -10.49 -7.38 -5.20
CA TYR A 242 -11.00 -8.04 -6.41
C TYR A 242 -12.34 -8.75 -6.13
N ALA A 243 -12.45 -9.41 -4.98
CA ALA A 243 -13.70 -10.06 -4.56
C ALA A 243 -14.84 -9.04 -4.40
N ILE A 244 -14.60 -7.89 -3.78
CA ILE A 244 -15.59 -6.81 -3.65
C ILE A 244 -16.03 -6.31 -5.04
N TYR A 245 -15.08 -6.16 -5.96
CA TYR A 245 -15.37 -5.74 -7.33
C TYR A 245 -16.29 -6.75 -8.05
N GLU A 246 -15.98 -8.06 -8.00
CA GLU A 246 -16.78 -9.10 -8.61
C GLU A 246 -18.18 -9.23 -7.98
N MET A 247 -18.29 -9.11 -6.64
CA MET A 247 -19.58 -9.11 -5.95
C MET A 247 -20.49 -7.98 -6.47
N ARG A 248 -19.99 -6.76 -6.56
CA ARG A 248 -20.75 -5.62 -7.06
C ARG A 248 -21.15 -5.75 -8.52
N LYS A 249 -20.30 -6.36 -9.34
CA LYS A 249 -20.58 -6.60 -10.74
C LYS A 249 -21.72 -7.63 -10.95
N ASN A 250 -21.83 -8.60 -10.04
CA ASN A 250 -22.86 -9.65 -10.12
C ASN A 250 -24.20 -9.21 -9.49
N GLU A 251 -24.22 -8.13 -8.71
CA GLU A 251 -25.43 -7.55 -8.11
C GLU A 251 -26.14 -6.53 -9.04
N GLY A 252 -25.49 -6.06 -10.11
CA GLY A 252 -26.02 -5.07 -11.07
C GLY A 252 -26.30 -5.67 -12.43
#